data_403a499210fbbee91fa7ba167983ca98
#
_entry.id   403a499210fbbee91fa7ba167983ca98
#
_cell.length_a   1.000
_cell.length_b   1.000
_cell.length_c   1.000
_cell.angle_alpha   90.00
_cell.angle_beta   90.00
_cell.angle_gamma   90.00
#
_symmetry.space_group_name_H-M   'P 1'
#
loop_
_entity.id
_entity.type
_entity.pdbx_description
1 polymer ?
#
loop_
_entity_poly.entity_id
_entity_poly.type
_entity_poly.pdbx_seq_one_letter_code
_entity_poly.pdbx_strand_id
1 'polypeptide(L)'
;MTVLSDYADIVGKKNINQIKSLARLSQGKKVVMVNSTKDGGGVAEILNRLVPLLNELEIDCRWEVIAGSKEFFNITKNMHNGLQGAKRSFSADEYSKYLSINEKNSKNLDLDDADIVIIHDPQPLAIKHFYKNSKAKWVWRCHIDVSRPDLALWKFLKKIYNGI
;
A
#
# COMPACT_ATOMS: atom_id res chain seq x y z
N MET A 1 -8.36 14.39 -17.63
CA MET A 1 -8.40 13.82 -16.25
C MET A 1 -9.61 12.91 -16.23
N THR A 2 -9.48 11.64 -15.80
CA THR A 2 -10.62 10.71 -15.74
C THR A 2 -11.48 11.10 -14.54
N VAL A 3 -12.77 11.28 -14.72
CA VAL A 3 -13.72 11.62 -13.67
C VAL A 3 -14.70 10.46 -13.44
N LEU A 4 -15.31 10.42 -12.27
CA LEU A 4 -16.19 9.30 -11.89
C LEU A 4 -17.36 9.10 -12.88
N SER A 5 -17.87 10.19 -13.46
CA SER A 5 -18.93 10.14 -14.46
C SER A 5 -18.54 9.37 -15.73
N ASP A 6 -17.28 9.34 -16.10
CA ASP A 6 -16.81 8.62 -17.29
C ASP A 6 -17.01 7.10 -17.19
N TYR A 7 -17.15 6.60 -15.96
CA TYR A 7 -17.42 5.19 -15.70
C TYR A 7 -18.91 4.83 -15.76
N ALA A 8 -19.81 5.83 -15.87
CA ALA A 8 -21.25 5.60 -15.82
C ALA A 8 -21.75 4.64 -16.92
N ASP A 9 -21.17 4.72 -18.12
CA ASP A 9 -21.53 3.87 -19.24
C ASP A 9 -21.01 2.42 -19.08
N ILE A 10 -19.99 2.22 -18.24
CA ILE A 10 -19.39 0.91 -17.97
C ILE A 10 -20.07 0.23 -16.79
N VAL A 11 -20.21 0.93 -15.67
CA VAL A 11 -20.71 0.35 -14.41
C VAL A 11 -22.17 0.67 -14.13
N GLY A 12 -22.79 1.56 -14.90
CA GLY A 12 -24.16 2.01 -14.74
C GLY A 12 -24.32 3.14 -13.70
N LYS A 13 -25.27 4.04 -13.96
CA LYS A 13 -25.56 5.20 -13.09
C LYS A 13 -25.91 4.81 -11.65
N LYS A 14 -26.55 3.65 -11.45
CA LYS A 14 -26.88 3.14 -10.10
C LYS A 14 -25.64 2.94 -9.26
N ASN A 15 -24.60 2.32 -9.81
CA ASN A 15 -23.34 2.07 -9.09
C ASN A 15 -22.60 3.39 -8.80
N ILE A 16 -22.60 4.33 -9.76
CA ILE A 16 -22.02 5.67 -9.52
C ILE A 16 -22.73 6.38 -8.36
N ASN A 17 -24.06 6.35 -8.33
CA ASN A 17 -24.82 6.97 -7.23
C ASN A 17 -24.56 6.28 -5.89
N GLN A 18 -24.40 4.96 -5.87
CA GLN A 18 -24.05 4.20 -4.68
C GLN A 18 -22.64 4.57 -4.18
N ILE A 19 -21.65 4.68 -5.06
CA ILE A 19 -20.30 5.13 -4.73
C ILE A 19 -20.35 6.53 -4.10
N LYS A 20 -21.06 7.49 -4.73
CA LYS A 20 -21.22 8.83 -4.19
C LYS A 20 -21.89 8.83 -2.80
N SER A 21 -22.90 7.99 -2.61
CA SER A 21 -23.58 7.86 -1.31
C SER A 21 -22.65 7.31 -0.23
N LEU A 22 -21.84 6.29 -0.55
CA LEU A 22 -20.89 5.71 0.39
C LEU A 22 -19.74 6.68 0.72
N ALA A 23 -19.28 7.44 -0.28
CA ALA A 23 -18.20 8.42 -0.11
C ALA A 23 -18.56 9.50 0.92
N ARG A 24 -19.83 9.89 1.03
CA ARG A 24 -20.29 10.87 2.03
C ARG A 24 -19.94 10.49 3.47
N LEU A 25 -19.83 9.18 3.76
CA LEU A 25 -19.43 8.67 5.08
C LEU A 25 -17.95 8.89 5.38
N SER A 26 -17.17 9.21 4.34
CA SER A 26 -15.72 9.37 4.42
C SER A 26 -15.23 10.74 3.93
N GLN A 27 -16.16 11.68 3.65
CA GLN A 27 -15.80 13.04 3.27
C GLN A 27 -14.94 13.71 4.33
N GLY A 28 -13.92 14.43 3.90
CA GLY A 28 -12.94 15.10 4.77
C GLY A 28 -11.96 14.15 5.48
N LYS A 29 -12.07 12.83 5.28
CA LYS A 29 -11.08 11.89 5.79
C LYS A 29 -9.78 11.98 5.01
N LYS A 30 -8.66 11.99 5.73
CA LYS A 30 -7.32 12.00 5.17
C LYS A 30 -6.82 10.58 4.97
N VAL A 31 -6.67 10.18 3.73
CA VAL A 31 -6.22 8.84 3.33
C VAL A 31 -4.86 8.93 2.67
N VAL A 32 -3.89 8.16 3.14
CA VAL A 32 -2.57 8.07 2.53
C VAL A 32 -2.36 6.69 1.95
N MET A 33 -2.12 6.64 0.63
CA MET A 33 -1.72 5.43 -0.09
C MET A 33 -0.20 5.38 -0.15
N VAL A 34 0.40 4.28 0.31
CA VAL A 34 1.86 4.10 0.31
C VAL A 34 2.23 2.92 -0.56
N ASN A 35 3.05 3.14 -1.58
CA ASN A 35 3.55 2.07 -2.43
C ASN A 35 5.04 2.28 -2.80
N SER A 36 5.59 1.42 -3.67
CA SER A 36 7.01 1.37 -4.00
C SER A 36 7.44 2.22 -5.19
N THR A 37 6.51 2.68 -6.04
CA THR A 37 6.83 3.46 -7.25
C THR A 37 5.62 4.26 -7.74
N LYS A 38 5.87 5.41 -8.40
CA LYS A 38 4.84 6.17 -9.13
C LYS A 38 4.67 5.69 -10.57
N ASP A 39 5.71 5.08 -11.13
CA ASP A 39 5.77 4.72 -12.53
C ASP A 39 5.99 3.21 -12.67
N GLY A 40 5.25 2.61 -13.61
CA GLY A 40 5.33 1.19 -13.92
C GLY A 40 4.69 0.28 -12.86
N GLY A 41 4.13 -0.80 -13.34
CA GLY A 41 3.46 -1.82 -12.52
C GLY A 41 1.99 -1.52 -12.20
N GLY A 42 1.22 -2.59 -12.01
CA GLY A 42 -0.25 -2.53 -11.90
C GLY A 42 -0.74 -1.70 -10.70
N VAL A 43 -0.02 -1.67 -9.59
CA VAL A 43 -0.42 -0.87 -8.41
C VAL A 43 -0.32 0.63 -8.73
N ALA A 44 0.76 1.08 -9.38
CA ALA A 44 0.91 2.47 -9.80
C ALA A 44 -0.19 2.88 -10.78
N GLU A 45 -0.53 2.01 -11.76
CA GLU A 45 -1.64 2.25 -12.69
C GLU A 45 -2.99 2.39 -11.99
N ILE A 46 -3.27 1.54 -10.99
CA ILE A 46 -4.47 1.63 -10.16
C ILE A 46 -4.49 2.97 -9.41
N LEU A 47 -3.40 3.33 -8.74
CA LEU A 47 -3.34 4.53 -7.90
C LEU A 47 -3.41 5.82 -8.72
N ASN A 48 -2.84 5.85 -9.92
CA ASN A 48 -2.97 6.96 -10.86
C ASN A 48 -4.43 7.29 -11.23
N ARG A 49 -5.35 6.31 -11.10
CA ARG A 49 -6.78 6.50 -11.33
C ARG A 49 -7.55 6.66 -10.03
N LEU A 50 -7.25 5.83 -9.04
CA LEU A 50 -8.01 5.78 -7.79
C LEU A 50 -7.84 7.05 -6.95
N VAL A 51 -6.62 7.58 -6.83
CA VAL A 51 -6.38 8.77 -6.00
C VAL A 51 -7.15 10.00 -6.51
N PRO A 52 -7.13 10.35 -7.81
CA PRO A 52 -7.98 11.44 -8.31
C PRO A 52 -9.47 11.21 -8.12
N LEU A 53 -9.96 9.96 -8.26
CA LEU A 53 -11.37 9.65 -8.06
C LEU A 53 -11.80 9.80 -6.59
N LEU A 54 -10.94 9.44 -5.64
CA LEU A 54 -11.20 9.65 -4.22
C LEU A 54 -11.25 11.14 -3.88
N ASN A 55 -10.36 11.93 -4.46
CA ASN A 55 -10.35 13.39 -4.28
C ASN A 55 -11.59 14.06 -4.91
N GLU A 56 -12.07 13.57 -6.07
CA GLU A 56 -13.35 14.03 -6.65
C GLU A 56 -14.55 13.76 -5.72
N LEU A 57 -14.46 12.69 -4.91
CA LEU A 57 -15.46 12.31 -3.91
C LEU A 57 -15.27 13.01 -2.56
N GLU A 58 -14.44 14.06 -2.50
CA GLU A 58 -14.15 14.85 -1.29
C GLU A 58 -13.47 14.03 -0.16
N ILE A 59 -12.77 12.95 -0.53
CA ILE A 59 -11.88 12.22 0.35
C ILE A 59 -10.47 12.76 0.11
N ASP A 60 -9.84 13.37 1.12
CA ASP A 60 -8.49 13.93 1.01
C ASP A 60 -7.47 12.79 0.90
N CYS A 61 -7.25 12.34 -0.34
CA CYS A 61 -6.38 11.20 -0.64
C CYS A 61 -5.07 11.65 -1.27
N ARG A 62 -3.94 11.29 -0.64
CA ARG A 62 -2.61 11.50 -1.19
C ARG A 62 -1.86 10.18 -1.37
N TRP A 63 -0.88 10.21 -2.24
CA TRP A 63 -0.07 9.05 -2.60
C TRP A 63 1.41 9.31 -2.33
N GLU A 64 1.94 8.57 -1.38
CA GLU A 64 3.33 8.57 -0.97
C GLU A 64 4.08 7.37 -1.57
N VAL A 65 5.35 7.57 -1.87
CA VAL A 65 6.22 6.54 -2.44
C VAL A 65 7.47 6.39 -1.59
N ILE A 66 7.80 5.14 -1.27
CA ILE A 66 9.01 4.84 -0.50
C ILE A 66 10.27 5.07 -1.33
N ALA A 67 11.33 5.50 -0.66
CA ALA A 67 12.68 5.52 -1.20
C ALA A 67 13.42 4.22 -0.86
N GLY A 68 14.22 3.72 -1.80
CA GLY A 68 15.01 2.51 -1.59
C GLY A 68 16.18 2.41 -2.56
N SER A 69 17.22 1.65 -2.18
CA SER A 69 18.32 1.31 -3.07
C SER A 69 17.91 0.20 -4.06
N LYS A 70 18.66 0.04 -5.13
CA LYS A 70 18.50 -1.10 -6.06
C LYS A 70 18.53 -2.44 -5.33
N GLU A 71 19.39 -2.57 -4.33
CA GLU A 71 19.49 -3.78 -3.50
C GLU A 71 18.21 -4.05 -2.73
N PHE A 72 17.64 -3.02 -2.09
CA PHE A 72 16.35 -3.13 -1.40
C PHE A 72 15.24 -3.59 -2.34
N PHE A 73 15.15 -3.01 -3.53
CA PHE A 73 14.13 -3.42 -4.51
C PHE A 73 14.36 -4.82 -5.06
N ASN A 74 15.60 -5.30 -5.13
CA ASN A 74 15.91 -6.70 -5.46
C ASN A 74 15.43 -7.64 -4.35
N ILE A 75 15.69 -7.31 -3.07
CA ILE A 75 15.22 -8.10 -1.92
C ILE A 75 13.69 -8.17 -1.94
N THR A 76 13.00 -7.04 -2.08
CA THR A 76 11.54 -6.99 -2.06
C THR A 76 10.90 -7.64 -3.30
N LYS A 77 11.57 -7.63 -4.46
CA LYS A 77 11.15 -8.43 -5.62
C LYS A 77 11.24 -9.93 -5.33
N ASN A 78 12.28 -10.37 -4.62
CA ASN A 78 12.38 -11.76 -4.18
C ASN A 78 11.29 -12.11 -3.15
N MET A 79 10.93 -11.17 -2.25
CA MET A 79 9.79 -11.34 -1.35
C MET A 79 8.47 -11.49 -2.11
N HIS A 80 8.25 -10.65 -3.14
CA HIS A 80 7.09 -10.76 -4.03
C HIS A 80 7.00 -12.18 -4.64
N ASN A 81 8.10 -12.66 -5.24
CA ASN A 81 8.14 -14.00 -5.83
C ASN A 81 7.93 -15.11 -4.79
N GLY A 82 8.49 -14.95 -3.58
CA GLY A 82 8.29 -15.87 -2.46
C GLY A 82 6.83 -15.93 -2.00
N LEU A 83 6.13 -14.81 -1.99
CA LEU A 83 4.69 -14.75 -1.70
C LEU A 83 3.87 -15.50 -2.75
N GLN A 84 4.29 -15.48 -4.03
CA GLN A 84 3.67 -16.24 -5.11
C GLN A 84 4.09 -17.73 -5.15
N GLY A 85 4.82 -18.20 -4.14
CA GLY A 85 5.17 -19.62 -3.99
C GLY A 85 6.57 -20.01 -4.49
N ALA A 86 7.38 -19.07 -4.97
CA ALA A 86 8.77 -19.37 -5.27
C ALA A 86 9.53 -19.68 -3.98
N LYS A 87 10.20 -20.85 -3.93
CA LYS A 87 11.07 -21.17 -2.80
C LYS A 87 12.25 -20.19 -2.75
N ARG A 88 12.35 -19.45 -1.68
CA ARG A 88 13.41 -18.46 -1.44
C ARG A 88 13.89 -18.55 0.00
N SER A 89 15.19 -18.55 0.18
CA SER A 89 15.81 -18.34 1.48
C SER A 89 16.29 -16.89 1.56
N PHE A 90 15.98 -16.23 2.66
CA PHE A 90 16.45 -14.88 2.95
C PHE A 90 17.45 -14.95 4.09
N SER A 91 18.58 -14.27 3.92
CA SER A 91 19.56 -14.12 4.98
C SER A 91 19.08 -13.15 6.06
N ALA A 92 19.69 -13.24 7.25
CA ALA A 92 19.43 -12.26 8.31
C ALA A 92 19.77 -10.81 7.87
N ASP A 93 20.79 -10.66 7.03
CA ASP A 93 21.19 -9.37 6.47
C ASP A 93 20.13 -8.78 5.54
N GLU A 94 19.53 -9.59 4.64
CA GLU A 94 18.44 -9.14 3.77
C GLU A 94 17.22 -8.70 4.57
N TYR A 95 16.83 -9.43 5.60
CA TYR A 95 15.76 -9.00 6.51
C TYR A 95 16.11 -7.70 7.25
N SER A 96 17.35 -7.57 7.72
CA SER A 96 17.84 -6.35 8.39
C SER A 96 17.81 -5.15 7.45
N LYS A 97 18.26 -5.30 6.21
CA LYS A 97 18.19 -4.25 5.17
C LYS A 97 16.76 -3.85 4.86
N TYR A 98 15.87 -4.82 4.70
CA TYR A 98 14.44 -4.56 4.49
C TYR A 98 13.86 -3.73 5.63
N LEU A 99 14.11 -4.09 6.88
CA LEU A 99 13.64 -3.36 8.05
C LEU A 99 14.26 -1.96 8.13
N SER A 100 15.56 -1.83 7.96
CA SER A 100 16.27 -0.54 8.02
C SER A 100 15.77 0.48 7.00
N ILE A 101 15.48 0.05 5.77
CA ILE A 101 14.94 0.96 4.74
C ILE A 101 13.51 1.37 5.09
N ASN A 102 12.68 0.45 5.59
CA ASN A 102 11.33 0.79 6.05
C ASN A 102 11.36 1.72 7.28
N GLU A 103 12.34 1.58 8.18
CA GLU A 103 12.55 2.50 9.29
C GLU A 103 12.90 3.91 8.80
N LYS A 104 13.78 4.03 7.80
CA LYS A 104 14.10 5.33 7.18
C LYS A 104 12.87 5.96 6.55
N ASN A 105 12.08 5.18 5.80
CA ASN A 105 10.84 5.67 5.19
C ASN A 105 9.81 6.09 6.24
N SER A 106 9.70 5.39 7.37
CA SER A 106 8.77 5.78 8.43
C SER A 106 9.07 7.15 9.05
N LYS A 107 10.32 7.63 8.92
CA LYS A 107 10.74 8.95 9.40
C LYS A 107 10.60 10.05 8.35
N ASN A 108 10.54 9.68 7.07
CA ASN A 108 10.58 10.63 5.94
C ASN A 108 9.21 10.84 5.29
N LEU A 109 8.29 9.89 5.45
CA LEU A 109 6.93 10.02 4.92
C LEU A 109 6.07 10.83 5.87
N ASP A 110 5.28 11.74 5.30
CA ASP A 110 4.30 12.53 6.05
C ASP A 110 3.00 11.71 6.23
N LEU A 111 2.86 11.06 7.40
CA LEU A 111 1.73 10.20 7.74
C LEU A 111 1.01 10.66 9.02
N ASP A 112 1.47 11.75 9.66
CA ASP A 112 1.04 12.14 11.01
C ASP A 112 -0.42 12.59 11.07
N ASP A 113 -0.90 13.22 10.01
CA ASP A 113 -2.26 13.75 9.93
C ASP A 113 -3.26 12.78 9.30
N ALA A 114 -2.83 11.57 8.91
CA ALA A 114 -3.69 10.59 8.26
C ALA A 114 -4.75 10.02 9.21
N ASP A 115 -5.99 9.91 8.74
CA ASP A 115 -7.02 9.06 9.37
C ASP A 115 -6.83 7.58 9.01
N ILE A 116 -6.42 7.33 7.75
CA ILE A 116 -6.24 5.98 7.20
C ILE A 116 -4.94 5.94 6.40
N VAL A 117 -4.10 4.94 6.67
CA VAL A 117 -2.91 4.64 5.86
C VAL A 117 -3.09 3.28 5.20
N ILE A 118 -3.03 3.24 3.87
CA ILE A 118 -3.14 2.00 3.10
C ILE A 118 -1.76 1.68 2.51
N ILE A 119 -1.16 0.62 3.03
CA ILE A 119 0.10 0.08 2.55
C ILE A 119 -0.16 -0.89 1.41
N HIS A 120 0.46 -0.67 0.26
CA HIS A 120 0.34 -1.54 -0.92
C HIS A 120 1.54 -2.46 -1.03
N ASP A 121 1.28 -3.77 -1.07
CA ASP A 121 2.26 -4.84 -1.21
C ASP A 121 3.30 -4.96 -0.08
N PRO A 122 4.24 -5.90 -0.13
CA PRO A 122 5.16 -6.14 0.97
C PRO A 122 6.29 -5.10 1.09
N GLN A 123 6.58 -4.31 0.03
CA GLN A 123 7.72 -3.40 0.03
C GLN A 123 7.66 -2.40 1.19
N PRO A 124 6.56 -1.62 1.38
CA PRO A 124 6.42 -0.66 2.45
C PRO A 124 5.81 -1.24 3.75
N LEU A 125 5.55 -2.55 3.82
CA LEU A 125 4.75 -3.13 4.91
C LEU A 125 5.33 -2.85 6.30
N ALA A 126 6.66 -2.88 6.45
CA ALA A 126 7.28 -2.70 7.75
C ALA A 126 7.30 -1.24 8.25
N ILE A 127 6.85 -0.26 7.47
CA ILE A 127 6.76 1.14 7.93
C ILE A 127 5.94 1.25 9.21
N LYS A 128 4.78 0.57 9.29
CA LYS A 128 3.93 0.59 10.48
C LYS A 128 4.65 0.12 11.73
N HIS A 129 5.53 -0.87 11.61
CA HIS A 129 6.30 -1.39 12.75
C HIS A 129 7.13 -0.30 13.45
N PHE A 130 7.62 0.68 12.69
CA PHE A 130 8.41 1.81 13.18
C PHE A 130 7.57 3.06 13.48
N TYR A 131 6.33 3.12 12.99
CA TYR A 131 5.43 4.27 13.12
C TYR A 131 4.48 4.07 14.33
N LYS A 132 5.06 4.12 15.55
CA LYS A 132 4.37 3.66 16.77
C LYS A 132 3.25 4.57 17.28
N ASN A 133 3.32 5.87 17.06
CA ASN A 133 2.41 6.86 17.66
C ASN A 133 1.28 7.30 16.72
N SER A 134 1.04 6.57 15.64
CA SER A 134 -0.03 6.91 14.70
C SER A 134 -1.41 6.66 15.28
N LYS A 135 -2.31 7.64 15.13
CA LYS A 135 -3.74 7.49 15.40
C LYS A 135 -4.50 6.94 14.18
N ALA A 136 -3.85 6.85 13.02
CA ALA A 136 -4.43 6.36 11.79
C ALA A 136 -4.86 4.89 11.92
N LYS A 137 -5.88 4.52 11.17
CA LYS A 137 -6.18 3.11 10.88
C LYS A 137 -5.25 2.63 9.76
N TRP A 138 -4.57 1.52 9.98
CA TRP A 138 -3.64 0.96 9.02
C TRP A 138 -4.25 -0.24 8.32
N VAL A 139 -4.08 -0.29 7.00
CA VAL A 139 -4.55 -1.38 6.15
C VAL A 139 -3.39 -1.85 5.28
N TRP A 140 -3.14 -3.14 5.26
CA TRP A 140 -2.26 -3.74 4.27
C TRP A 140 -3.09 -4.31 3.11
N ARG A 141 -2.90 -3.76 1.92
CA ARG A 141 -3.49 -4.27 0.68
C ARG A 141 -2.43 -5.01 -0.11
N CYS A 142 -2.44 -6.32 -0.02
CA CYS A 142 -1.59 -7.19 -0.82
C CYS A 142 -2.25 -7.43 -2.19
N HIS A 143 -1.55 -7.09 -3.27
CA HIS A 143 -2.01 -7.33 -4.66
C HIS A 143 -1.44 -8.64 -5.24
N ILE A 144 -0.72 -9.40 -4.41
CA ILE A 144 -0.02 -10.63 -4.79
C ILE A 144 -0.90 -11.82 -4.41
N ASP A 145 -0.93 -12.86 -5.24
CA ASP A 145 -1.50 -14.14 -4.83
C ASP A 145 -0.66 -14.76 -3.71
N VAL A 146 -1.27 -14.93 -2.55
CA VAL A 146 -0.65 -15.50 -1.35
C VAL A 146 -1.27 -16.85 -0.96
N SER A 147 -1.89 -17.56 -1.90
CA SER A 147 -2.55 -18.83 -1.64
C SER A 147 -1.54 -19.94 -1.27
N ARG A 148 -0.30 -19.87 -1.75
CA ARG A 148 0.78 -20.84 -1.47
C ARG A 148 2.13 -20.17 -1.26
N PRO A 149 2.28 -19.26 -0.27
CA PRO A 149 3.51 -18.51 -0.08
C PRO A 149 4.63 -19.39 0.48
N ASP A 150 5.87 -18.94 0.31
CA ASP A 150 7.00 -19.46 1.11
C ASP A 150 6.71 -19.27 2.59
N LEU A 151 6.75 -20.37 3.36
CA LEU A 151 6.30 -20.37 4.76
C LEU A 151 7.21 -19.56 5.69
N ALA A 152 8.52 -19.51 5.42
CA ALA A 152 9.46 -18.76 6.25
C ALA A 152 9.25 -17.25 6.05
N LEU A 153 9.16 -16.83 4.78
CA LEU A 153 8.82 -15.45 4.42
C LEU A 153 7.45 -15.03 4.99
N TRP A 154 6.43 -15.89 4.81
CA TRP A 154 5.09 -15.60 5.31
C TRP A 154 5.07 -15.41 6.83
N LYS A 155 5.78 -16.27 7.59
CA LYS A 155 5.92 -16.12 9.04
C LYS A 155 6.59 -14.80 9.42
N PHE A 156 7.63 -14.39 8.68
CA PHE A 156 8.30 -13.12 8.91
C PHE A 156 7.36 -11.93 8.67
N LEU A 157 6.70 -11.86 7.52
CA LEU A 157 5.77 -10.76 7.19
C LEU A 157 4.56 -10.74 8.12
N LYS A 158 4.02 -11.92 8.49
CA LYS A 158 2.90 -12.02 9.43
C LYS A 158 3.26 -11.49 10.82
N LYS A 159 4.50 -11.70 11.27
CA LYS A 159 4.98 -11.13 12.53
C LYS A 159 5.01 -9.60 12.51
N ILE A 160 5.34 -9.01 11.36
CA ILE A 160 5.28 -7.55 11.13
C ILE A 160 3.82 -7.09 11.06
N TYR A 161 3.00 -7.76 10.26
CA TYR A 161 1.59 -7.44 10.06
C TYR A 161 0.76 -7.53 11.35
N ASN A 162 0.97 -8.54 12.19
CA ASN A 162 0.23 -8.68 13.47
C ASN A 162 0.55 -7.56 14.48
N GLY A 163 1.51 -6.70 14.18
CA GLY A 163 1.79 -5.47 14.93
C GLY A 163 1.08 -4.23 14.36
N ILE A 164 0.20 -4.43 13.35
CA ILE A 164 -0.57 -3.35 12.70
C ILE A 164 -1.95 -3.18 13.35
#